data_467c596020baa2290a0ec460a5e87570
#
_entry.id   467c596020baa2290a0ec460a5e87570
#
_cell.length_a   1.000
_cell.length_b   1.000
_cell.length_c   1.000
_cell.angle_alpha   90.00
_cell.angle_beta   90.00
_cell.angle_gamma   90.00
#
_symmetry.space_group_name_H-M   'P 1'
#
loop_
_entity.id
_entity.type
_entity.pdbx_description
1 polymer ?
#
loop_
_entity_poly.entity_id
_entity_poly.type
_entity_poly.pdbx_seq_one_letter_code
_entity_poly.pdbx_strand_id
1 'polypeptide(L)'
;MAIKVDEDGQIKAAFPVIELHNFIFRAEQKTLAELIANNGINAGIILLEMNWQNSTKYLFKNAQLTVFINGLDIGTTGLWPSDDGPETSVTWLKSNLEDCGIKLKPGSIVLAGTALGLYSVKSGDEVSVHIDKQPLVSCTIRNFCTL
;
A
#
# COMPACT_ATOMS: atom_id res chain seq x y z
N MET A 1 -0.68 -3.58 -1.96
CA MET A 1 0.06 -3.45 -3.25
C MET A 1 0.24 -1.98 -3.61
N ALA A 2 1.35 -1.66 -4.26
CA ALA A 2 1.61 -0.33 -4.81
C ALA A 2 1.83 -0.42 -6.33
N ILE A 3 1.54 0.68 -7.01
CA ILE A 3 1.64 0.83 -8.46
C ILE A 3 2.56 2.01 -8.75
N LYS A 4 3.52 1.84 -9.65
CA LYS A 4 4.31 2.92 -10.21
C LYS A 4 3.71 3.36 -11.52
N VAL A 5 3.41 4.65 -11.67
CA VAL A 5 3.03 5.23 -12.97
C VAL A 5 4.25 5.84 -13.67
N ASP A 6 4.24 5.86 -14.99
CA ASP A 6 5.26 6.47 -15.84
C ASP A 6 5.01 7.97 -16.06
N GLU A 7 5.74 8.57 -17.02
CA GLU A 7 5.64 9.99 -17.36
C GLU A 7 4.28 10.34 -18.02
N ASP A 8 3.62 9.38 -18.64
CA ASP A 8 2.31 9.53 -19.25
C ASP A 8 1.18 9.15 -18.29
N GLY A 9 1.51 8.79 -17.05
CA GLY A 9 0.57 8.33 -16.04
C GLY A 9 0.02 6.93 -16.30
N GLN A 10 0.68 6.14 -17.15
CA GLN A 10 0.32 4.74 -17.36
C GLN A 10 0.98 3.85 -16.30
N ILE A 11 0.41 2.68 -16.06
CA ILE A 11 0.97 1.72 -15.11
C ILE A 11 2.28 1.15 -15.66
N LYS A 12 3.37 1.41 -14.95
CA LYS A 12 4.70 0.92 -15.30
C LYS A 12 5.09 -0.34 -14.53
N ALA A 13 4.74 -0.40 -13.26
CA ALA A 13 5.12 -1.51 -12.37
C ALA A 13 4.11 -1.69 -11.25
N ALA A 14 4.12 -2.90 -10.66
CA ALA A 14 3.37 -3.21 -9.44
C ALA A 14 4.25 -4.05 -8.50
N PHE A 15 4.16 -3.79 -7.20
CA PHE A 15 4.98 -4.44 -6.18
C PHE A 15 4.30 -4.41 -4.81
N PRO A 16 4.60 -5.38 -3.93
CA PRO A 16 4.13 -5.34 -2.55
C PRO A 16 4.85 -4.27 -1.74
N VAL A 17 4.15 -3.67 -0.80
CA VAL A 17 4.68 -2.74 0.19
C VAL A 17 4.06 -3.03 1.55
N ILE A 18 4.73 -2.60 2.63
CA ILE A 18 4.10 -2.43 3.93
C ILE A 18 3.79 -0.93 4.07
N GLU A 19 2.52 -0.59 4.18
CA GLU A 19 2.10 0.77 4.47
C GLU A 19 1.97 0.96 5.97
N LEU A 20 2.63 1.99 6.49
CA LEU A 20 2.56 2.38 7.90
C LEU A 20 1.55 3.50 8.05
N HIS A 21 0.65 3.35 9.01
CA HIS A 21 -0.37 4.34 9.33
C HIS A 21 -0.11 4.99 10.69
N ASN A 22 -0.33 6.30 10.76
CA ASN A 22 -0.27 7.04 12.01
C ASN A 22 -1.68 7.48 12.44
N PHE A 23 -2.20 6.84 13.48
CA PHE A 23 -3.51 7.14 14.04
C PHE A 23 -3.44 8.38 14.94
N ILE A 24 -3.45 9.57 14.34
CA ILE A 24 -3.39 10.86 15.04
C ILE A 24 -4.77 11.44 15.38
N PHE A 25 -5.84 10.80 14.94
CA PHE A 25 -7.20 11.27 15.19
C PHE A 25 -7.61 11.08 16.64
N ARG A 26 -8.25 12.11 17.22
CA ARG A 26 -8.80 12.08 18.58
C ARG A 26 -10.26 11.64 18.61
N ALA A 27 -10.98 11.78 17.49
CA ALA A 27 -12.38 11.38 17.38
C ALA A 27 -12.53 9.86 17.20
N GLU A 28 -13.57 9.29 17.79
CA GLU A 28 -13.91 7.87 17.65
C GLU A 28 -14.27 7.50 16.20
N GLN A 29 -14.96 8.41 15.51
CA GLN A 29 -15.34 8.25 14.10
C GLN A 29 -14.59 9.25 13.24
N LYS A 30 -14.05 8.76 12.13
CA LYS A 30 -13.31 9.53 11.15
C LYS A 30 -14.19 9.81 9.95
N THR A 31 -14.19 11.05 9.50
CA THR A 31 -14.86 11.41 8.25
C THR A 31 -13.95 11.15 7.05
N LEU A 32 -14.54 10.95 5.88
CA LEU A 32 -13.80 10.82 4.63
C LEU A 32 -12.92 12.07 4.37
N ALA A 33 -13.44 13.26 4.69
CA ALA A 33 -12.69 14.51 4.53
C ALA A 33 -11.41 14.54 5.40
N GLU A 34 -11.48 14.06 6.63
CA GLU A 34 -10.32 13.97 7.53
C GLU A 34 -9.30 12.96 7.02
N LEU A 35 -9.76 11.83 6.48
CA LEU A 35 -8.86 10.83 5.88
C LEU A 35 -8.14 11.41 4.65
N ILE A 36 -8.86 12.10 3.77
CA ILE A 36 -8.28 12.76 2.59
C ILE A 36 -7.27 13.83 3.01
N ALA A 37 -7.64 14.69 3.97
CA ALA A 37 -6.77 15.76 4.46
C ALA A 37 -5.47 15.25 5.10
N ASN A 38 -5.50 14.04 5.65
CA ASN A 38 -4.35 13.37 6.25
C ASN A 38 -3.70 12.32 5.33
N ASN A 39 -3.90 12.43 4.02
CA ASN A 39 -3.33 11.48 3.03
C ASN A 39 -3.62 10.00 3.39
N GLY A 40 -4.86 9.68 3.77
CA GLY A 40 -5.24 8.33 4.19
C GLY A 40 -4.57 7.87 5.49
N ILE A 41 -4.11 8.82 6.34
CA ILE A 41 -3.30 8.56 7.54
C ILE A 41 -1.95 7.88 7.27
N ASN A 42 -1.48 7.93 6.03
CA ASN A 42 -0.20 7.36 5.64
C ASN A 42 0.97 8.04 6.38
N ALA A 43 1.81 7.25 7.04
CA ALA A 43 3.04 7.70 7.69
C ALA A 43 4.28 7.35 6.86
N GLY A 44 4.14 6.43 5.91
CA GLY A 44 5.21 5.99 5.04
C GLY A 44 5.00 4.58 4.51
N ILE A 45 5.93 4.16 3.68
CA ILE A 45 5.93 2.82 3.09
C ILE A 45 7.30 2.16 3.23
N ILE A 46 7.30 0.86 3.43
CA ILE A 46 8.49 0.01 3.34
C ILE A 46 8.49 -0.64 1.97
N LEU A 47 9.56 -0.40 1.22
CA LEU A 47 9.75 -0.91 -0.13
C LEU A 47 10.63 -2.16 -0.13
N LEU A 48 10.52 -2.95 -1.20
CA LEU A 48 11.49 -4.00 -1.52
C LEU A 48 12.89 -3.42 -1.70
N GLU A 49 13.92 -4.15 -1.28
CA GLU A 49 15.32 -3.76 -1.49
C GLU A 49 15.75 -3.84 -2.96
N MET A 50 15.05 -4.62 -3.79
CA MET A 50 15.42 -4.89 -5.19
C MET A 50 14.50 -4.17 -6.19
N ASN A 51 15.02 -3.94 -7.41
CA ASN A 51 14.45 -3.29 -8.61
C ASN A 51 12.92 -3.34 -8.81
N TRP A 52 12.18 -2.88 -7.81
CA TRP A 52 10.72 -2.82 -7.84
C TRP A 52 10.18 -1.87 -8.92
N GLN A 53 10.97 -0.85 -9.31
CA GLN A 53 10.56 0.22 -10.22
C GLN A 53 10.14 -0.27 -11.61
N ASN A 54 10.57 -1.45 -12.00
CA ASN A 54 10.28 -2.06 -13.29
C ASN A 54 9.58 -3.41 -13.16
N SER A 55 9.05 -3.75 -11.99
CA SER A 55 8.39 -5.02 -11.78
C SER A 55 7.01 -5.04 -12.41
N THR A 56 6.86 -5.75 -13.53
CA THR A 56 5.57 -6.04 -14.18
C THR A 56 4.97 -7.37 -13.73
N LYS A 57 5.74 -8.13 -12.94
CA LYS A 57 5.40 -9.50 -12.51
C LYS A 57 4.04 -9.63 -11.86
N TYR A 58 3.62 -8.61 -11.11
CA TYR A 58 2.39 -8.67 -10.32
C TYR A 58 1.20 -7.96 -10.97
N LEU A 59 1.36 -7.35 -12.14
CA LEU A 59 0.28 -6.64 -12.82
C LEU A 59 -0.90 -7.56 -13.16
N PHE A 60 -0.59 -8.76 -13.66
CA PHE A 60 -1.59 -9.71 -14.17
C PHE A 60 -1.56 -11.04 -13.42
N LYS A 61 -0.83 -11.10 -12.30
CA LYS A 61 -0.67 -12.35 -11.57
C LYS A 61 -1.87 -12.60 -10.66
N ASN A 62 -2.52 -13.74 -10.87
CA ASN A 62 -3.46 -14.28 -9.89
C ASN A 62 -2.65 -14.99 -8.80
N ALA A 63 -2.36 -14.28 -7.70
CA ALA A 63 -1.53 -14.74 -6.61
C ALA A 63 -2.13 -14.35 -5.27
N GLN A 64 -1.69 -15.00 -4.20
CA GLN A 64 -2.14 -14.75 -2.84
C GLN A 64 -1.12 -13.88 -2.10
N LEU A 65 -1.59 -12.78 -1.52
CA LEU A 65 -0.83 -11.95 -0.60
C LEU A 65 -1.19 -12.32 0.83
N THR A 66 -0.19 -12.64 1.64
CA THR A 66 -0.35 -12.96 3.07
C THR A 66 0.48 -12.00 3.90
N VAL A 67 -0.10 -11.50 4.99
CA VAL A 67 0.58 -10.67 5.98
C VAL A 67 0.88 -11.50 7.21
N PHE A 68 2.12 -11.39 7.71
CA PHE A 68 2.54 -11.99 8.97
C PHE A 68 2.96 -10.91 9.96
N ILE A 69 2.59 -11.10 11.22
CA ILE A 69 3.10 -10.31 12.35
C ILE A 69 3.69 -11.30 13.36
N ASN A 70 4.97 -11.15 13.69
CA ASN A 70 5.72 -12.07 14.57
C ASN A 70 5.60 -13.55 14.14
N GLY A 71 5.59 -13.80 12.84
CA GLY A 71 5.44 -15.15 12.28
C GLY A 71 4.01 -15.71 12.30
N LEU A 72 3.05 -14.99 12.84
CA LEU A 72 1.65 -15.37 12.84
C LEU A 72 0.98 -14.86 11.56
N ASP A 73 0.30 -15.74 10.82
CA ASP A 73 -0.54 -15.38 9.67
C ASP A 73 -1.74 -14.56 10.16
N ILE A 74 -1.81 -13.30 9.69
CA ILE A 74 -2.86 -12.36 10.06
C ILE A 74 -4.01 -12.39 9.04
N GLY A 75 -3.71 -12.78 7.81
CA GLY A 75 -4.72 -12.92 6.76
C GLY A 75 -4.10 -13.01 5.38
N THR A 76 -4.85 -13.64 4.51
CA THR A 76 -4.49 -13.86 3.10
C THR A 76 -5.60 -13.36 2.19
N THR A 77 -5.23 -12.71 1.08
CA THR A 77 -6.14 -12.17 0.08
C THR A 77 -5.52 -12.21 -1.31
N GLY A 78 -6.29 -11.90 -2.35
CA GLY A 78 -5.76 -11.60 -3.68
C GLY A 78 -4.85 -10.37 -3.67
N LEU A 79 -4.07 -10.18 -4.73
CA LEU A 79 -3.14 -9.04 -4.81
C LEU A 79 -3.87 -7.68 -4.88
N TRP A 80 -5.05 -7.66 -5.47
CA TRP A 80 -5.78 -6.43 -5.77
C TRP A 80 -7.13 -6.39 -5.07
N PRO A 81 -7.64 -5.19 -4.72
CA PRO A 81 -8.96 -5.05 -4.10
C PRO A 81 -10.12 -5.43 -5.02
N SER A 82 -9.88 -5.45 -6.34
CA SER A 82 -10.86 -5.88 -7.35
C SER A 82 -10.25 -6.87 -8.33
N ASP A 83 -11.10 -7.69 -8.96
CA ASP A 83 -10.70 -8.69 -9.96
C ASP A 83 -10.13 -8.05 -11.24
N ASP A 84 -10.44 -6.76 -11.51
CA ASP A 84 -9.90 -6.00 -12.64
C ASP A 84 -8.43 -5.57 -12.45
N GLY A 85 -7.83 -5.92 -11.32
CA GLY A 85 -6.43 -5.66 -11.03
C GLY A 85 -6.10 -4.19 -10.72
N PRO A 86 -4.88 -3.73 -11.06
CA PRO A 86 -4.40 -2.40 -10.72
C PRO A 86 -5.07 -1.26 -11.51
N GLU A 87 -5.59 -1.53 -12.71
CA GLU A 87 -6.18 -0.54 -13.61
C GLU A 87 -7.35 0.20 -12.95
N THR A 88 -8.22 -0.52 -12.25
CA THR A 88 -9.38 0.05 -11.57
C THR A 88 -8.97 1.11 -10.56
N SER A 89 -7.97 0.82 -9.72
CA SER A 89 -7.49 1.75 -8.69
C SER A 89 -6.89 3.02 -9.30
N VAL A 90 -6.09 2.89 -10.36
CA VAL A 90 -5.45 4.03 -11.02
C VAL A 90 -6.46 4.87 -11.78
N THR A 91 -7.40 4.25 -12.50
CA THR A 91 -8.45 4.94 -13.25
C THR A 91 -9.36 5.72 -12.30
N TRP A 92 -9.77 5.09 -11.20
CA TRP A 92 -10.58 5.75 -10.18
C TRP A 92 -9.87 6.97 -9.59
N LEU A 93 -8.59 6.81 -9.22
CA LEU A 93 -7.80 7.90 -8.66
C LEU A 93 -7.65 9.06 -9.65
N LYS A 94 -7.34 8.78 -10.91
CA LYS A 94 -7.23 9.80 -11.97
C LYS A 94 -8.52 10.60 -12.11
N SER A 95 -9.66 9.92 -12.23
CA SER A 95 -10.97 10.58 -12.34
C SER A 95 -11.24 11.50 -11.15
N ASN A 96 -11.02 11.02 -9.93
CA ASN A 96 -11.24 11.84 -8.73
C ASN A 96 -10.30 13.05 -8.63
N LEU A 97 -9.05 12.91 -9.05
CA LEU A 97 -8.11 14.04 -9.09
C LEU A 97 -8.52 15.06 -10.15
N GLU A 98 -8.96 14.61 -11.33
CA GLU A 98 -9.44 15.47 -12.44
C GLU A 98 -10.68 16.27 -12.01
N ASP A 99 -11.62 15.68 -11.28
CA ASP A 99 -12.79 16.36 -10.71
C ASP A 99 -12.38 17.50 -9.76
N CYS A 100 -11.21 17.38 -9.14
CA CYS A 100 -10.62 18.43 -8.29
C CYS A 100 -9.70 19.39 -9.05
N GLY A 101 -9.56 19.27 -10.37
CA GLY A 101 -8.62 20.06 -11.19
C GLY A 101 -7.14 19.68 -10.97
N ILE A 102 -6.87 18.50 -10.41
CA ILE A 102 -5.55 17.99 -10.10
C ILE A 102 -5.20 16.86 -11.07
N LYS A 103 -3.95 16.79 -11.49
CA LYS A 103 -3.44 15.66 -12.28
C LYS A 103 -2.56 14.75 -11.45
N LEU A 104 -2.67 13.46 -11.67
CA LEU A 104 -1.72 12.48 -11.12
C LEU A 104 -0.31 12.81 -11.63
N LYS A 105 0.62 13.06 -10.71
CA LYS A 105 1.98 13.43 -11.08
C LYS A 105 2.71 12.27 -11.75
N PRO A 106 3.44 12.53 -12.85
CA PRO A 106 4.32 11.54 -13.46
C PRO A 106 5.27 10.92 -12.43
N GLY A 107 5.48 9.62 -12.56
CA GLY A 107 6.37 8.90 -11.68
C GLY A 107 5.83 8.66 -10.26
N SER A 108 4.57 8.97 -9.96
CA SER A 108 3.95 8.71 -8.65
C SER A 108 3.93 7.23 -8.31
N ILE A 109 3.98 6.95 -7.00
CA ILE A 109 3.62 5.65 -6.43
C ILE A 109 2.20 5.77 -5.89
N VAL A 110 1.30 4.93 -6.39
CA VAL A 110 -0.10 4.85 -5.96
C VAL A 110 -0.25 3.63 -5.07
N LEU A 111 -0.75 3.81 -3.85
CA LEU A 111 -1.12 2.72 -2.97
C LEU A 111 -2.54 2.26 -3.35
N ALA A 112 -2.64 1.06 -3.88
CA ALA A 112 -3.91 0.55 -4.42
C ALA A 112 -4.86 0.03 -3.34
N GLY A 113 -4.46 0.13 -2.08
CA GLY A 113 -5.21 -0.42 -0.96
C GLY A 113 -4.99 -1.91 -0.76
N THR A 114 -5.79 -2.49 0.10
CA THR A 114 -5.78 -3.91 0.45
C THR A 114 -7.18 -4.37 0.82
N ALA A 115 -7.47 -5.65 0.60
CA ALA A 115 -8.68 -6.29 1.13
C ALA A 115 -8.52 -6.74 2.59
N LEU A 116 -7.28 -6.71 3.12
CA LEU A 116 -6.98 -6.92 4.53
C LEU A 116 -7.19 -5.61 5.30
N GLY A 117 -7.54 -5.71 6.57
CA GLY A 117 -7.76 -4.55 7.44
C GLY A 117 -6.49 -3.85 7.90
N LEU A 118 -6.65 -2.91 8.84
CA LEU A 118 -5.55 -2.31 9.57
C LEU A 118 -5.24 -3.13 10.83
N TYR A 119 -3.97 -3.38 11.08
CA TYR A 119 -3.50 -4.15 12.22
C TYR A 119 -2.62 -3.30 13.12
N SER A 120 -2.91 -3.33 14.43
CA SER A 120 -2.07 -2.65 15.41
C SER A 120 -0.74 -3.37 15.57
N VAL A 121 0.34 -2.59 15.58
CA VAL A 121 1.69 -3.07 15.84
C VAL A 121 2.35 -2.24 16.92
N LYS A 122 3.33 -2.81 17.62
CA LYS A 122 4.11 -2.15 18.67
C LYS A 122 5.61 -2.31 18.43
N SER A 123 6.41 -1.55 19.14
CA SER A 123 7.87 -1.66 19.08
C SER A 123 8.33 -3.09 19.39
N GLY A 124 9.19 -3.61 18.53
CA GLY A 124 9.70 -4.98 18.55
C GLY A 124 8.95 -5.94 17.63
N ASP A 125 7.77 -5.60 17.16
CA ASP A 125 7.04 -6.47 16.22
C ASP A 125 7.75 -6.56 14.87
N GLU A 126 7.78 -7.77 14.31
CA GLU A 126 8.25 -8.04 12.96
C GLU A 126 7.05 -8.21 12.04
N VAL A 127 7.01 -7.42 10.97
CA VAL A 127 5.96 -7.50 9.95
C VAL A 127 6.56 -7.97 8.64
N SER A 128 5.92 -8.93 7.98
CA SER A 128 6.32 -9.36 6.64
C SER A 128 5.11 -9.59 5.72
N VAL A 129 5.33 -9.32 4.43
CA VAL A 129 4.38 -9.57 3.36
C VAL A 129 4.95 -10.64 2.43
N HIS A 130 4.16 -11.66 2.21
CA HIS A 130 4.48 -12.77 1.34
C HIS A 130 3.55 -12.80 0.13
N ILE A 131 4.06 -13.20 -1.02
CA ILE A 131 3.24 -13.54 -2.19
C ILE A 131 3.51 -14.99 -2.57
N ASP A 132 2.46 -15.80 -2.67
CA ASP A 132 2.53 -17.25 -2.90
C ASP A 132 3.53 -17.93 -1.95
N LYS A 133 3.45 -17.60 -0.66
CA LYS A 133 4.33 -18.11 0.42
C LYS A 133 5.79 -17.64 0.36
N GLN A 134 6.18 -16.81 -0.61
CA GLN A 134 7.53 -16.24 -0.67
C GLN A 134 7.57 -14.91 0.08
N PRO A 135 8.44 -14.74 1.09
CA PRO A 135 8.64 -13.47 1.75
C PRO A 135 9.26 -12.46 0.77
N LEU A 136 8.68 -11.27 0.70
CA LEU A 136 9.11 -10.23 -0.25
C LEU A 136 9.51 -8.93 0.44
N VAL A 137 8.74 -8.46 1.40
CA VAL A 137 9.05 -7.23 2.13
C VAL A 137 8.84 -7.47 3.61
N SER A 138 9.77 -6.99 4.43
CA SER A 138 9.67 -7.10 5.89
C SER A 138 10.27 -5.89 6.59
N CYS A 139 9.84 -5.64 7.81
CA CYS A 139 10.43 -4.64 8.69
C CYS A 139 10.23 -5.02 10.16
N THR A 140 11.07 -4.43 11.01
CA THR A 140 10.86 -4.43 12.46
C THR A 140 10.36 -3.06 12.89
N ILE A 141 9.27 -3.03 13.63
CA ILE A 141 8.70 -1.78 14.17
C ILE A 141 9.58 -1.28 15.31
N ARG A 142 9.91 0.01 15.31
CA ARG A 142 10.68 0.63 16.38
C ARG A 142 10.02 1.94 16.80
N ASN A 143 10.01 2.19 18.10
CA ASN A 143 9.64 3.51 18.60
C ASN A 143 10.75 4.51 18.24
N PHE A 144 10.34 5.68 17.73
CA PHE A 144 11.27 6.82 17.66
C PHE A 144 11.45 7.33 19.11
N CYS A 145 12.62 7.11 19.69
CA CYS A 145 13.03 7.91 20.85
C CYS A 145 13.43 9.29 20.28
N THR A 146 12.59 10.30 20.47
CA THR A 146 13.05 11.70 20.40
C THR A 146 14.11 11.87 21.49
N LEU A 147 15.36 12.10 21.06
CA LEU A 147 16.45 12.56 21.92
C LEU A 147 16.13 13.97 22.42
#